data_662c9af65f58d59404030217a0a8bebc
#
_entry.id   662c9af65f58d59404030217a0a8bebc
#
_cell.length_a   1.000
_cell.length_b   1.000
_cell.length_c   1.000
_cell.angle_alpha   90.00
_cell.angle_beta   90.00
_cell.angle_gamma   90.00
#
_symmetry.space_group_name_H-M   'P 1'
#
loop_
_entity.id
_entity.type
_entity.pdbx_description
1 polymer ?
#
loop_
_entity_poly.entity_id
_entity_poly.type
_entity_poly.pdbx_seq_one_letter_code
_entity_poly.pdbx_strand_id
1 'polypeptide(L)'
;MDCNILPKAFKPFLLLVVVAIFFSCADTLESETVAYTNDFSDMNLDGFENGRFMVFQNDTVMGHYHNEEVALNLTGLPSHNLLKVTIEILIHDTWDGNTSDGVGGPDQWFFGVDNEEVFRTTFSNTPCESTYCLYQSYPDTFSKTNRPKTGAIQTNMPGLCLYDTVANFTTRYSISKILEHSGSTGRIYMNSDLVAENSPDPLCDESWSLAGITVEALTLK
;
A
#
# COMPACT_ATOMS: atom_id res chain seq x y z
N MET A 1 25.37 -30.64 -83.40
CA MET A 1 25.51 -30.74 -81.94
C MET A 1 24.90 -29.48 -81.38
N ASP A 2 23.61 -29.53 -81.16
CA ASP A 2 22.83 -28.37 -80.76
C ASP A 2 22.55 -28.47 -79.31
N CYS A 3 23.00 -27.45 -78.56
CA CYS A 3 22.75 -27.33 -77.10
C CYS A 3 21.77 -26.18 -76.83
N ASN A 4 20.48 -26.53 -76.78
CA ASN A 4 19.42 -25.60 -76.45
C ASN A 4 19.40 -25.42 -74.94
N ILE A 5 19.74 -24.20 -74.44
CA ILE A 5 19.56 -23.79 -73.05
C ILE A 5 18.35 -22.86 -72.98
N LEU A 6 17.23 -23.38 -72.44
CA LEU A 6 16.06 -22.60 -72.13
C LEU A 6 16.31 -21.76 -70.87
N PRO A 7 15.91 -20.47 -70.77
CA PRO A 7 16.00 -19.67 -69.58
C PRO A 7 14.86 -20.03 -68.62
N LYS A 8 15.24 -20.34 -67.36
CA LYS A 8 14.30 -20.51 -66.27
C LYS A 8 13.64 -19.17 -65.92
N ALA A 9 12.32 -19.14 -66.05
CA ALA A 9 11.50 -18.03 -65.64
C ALA A 9 11.61 -17.84 -64.07
N PHE A 10 12.11 -16.70 -63.68
CA PHE A 10 12.10 -16.23 -62.26
C PHE A 10 10.68 -15.76 -61.92
N LYS A 11 9.96 -16.50 -61.06
CA LYS A 11 8.69 -16.05 -60.48
C LYS A 11 8.99 -15.03 -59.38
N PRO A 12 8.46 -13.80 -59.46
CA PRO A 12 8.59 -12.87 -58.32
C PRO A 12 7.70 -13.37 -57.17
N PHE A 13 8.32 -13.71 -56.08
CA PHE A 13 7.64 -14.01 -54.82
C PHE A 13 7.20 -12.67 -54.21
N LEU A 14 5.91 -12.36 -54.39
CA LEU A 14 5.30 -11.16 -53.81
C LEU A 14 5.20 -11.36 -52.29
N LEU A 15 6.15 -10.82 -51.51
CA LEU A 15 6.14 -10.81 -50.05
C LEU A 15 5.09 -9.80 -49.59
N LEU A 16 3.90 -10.28 -49.24
CA LEU A 16 2.83 -9.49 -48.67
C LEU A 16 3.21 -9.19 -47.20
N VAL A 17 3.81 -8.02 -46.96
CA VAL A 17 4.06 -7.53 -45.60
C VAL A 17 2.73 -7.04 -45.04
N VAL A 18 2.09 -7.87 -44.22
CA VAL A 18 0.94 -7.45 -43.38
C VAL A 18 1.47 -6.62 -42.22
N VAL A 19 1.40 -5.31 -42.36
CA VAL A 19 1.63 -4.40 -41.26
C VAL A 19 0.40 -4.46 -40.35
N ALA A 20 0.46 -5.28 -39.31
CA ALA A 20 -0.52 -5.27 -38.23
C ALA A 20 -0.31 -3.97 -37.44
N ILE A 21 -1.15 -2.97 -37.67
CA ILE A 21 -1.23 -1.76 -36.87
C ILE A 21 -1.92 -2.17 -35.56
N PHE A 22 -1.16 -2.41 -34.52
CA PHE A 22 -1.69 -2.53 -33.18
C PHE A 22 -2.13 -1.13 -32.73
N PHE A 23 -3.42 -0.85 -32.83
CA PHE A 23 -4.01 0.26 -32.06
C PHE A 23 -4.00 -0.16 -30.60
N SER A 24 -2.96 0.22 -29.87
CA SER A 24 -2.99 0.22 -28.41
C SER A 24 -3.91 1.37 -28.00
N CYS A 25 -5.14 1.08 -27.59
CA CYS A 25 -5.91 2.00 -26.80
C CYS A 25 -5.15 2.13 -25.46
N ALA A 26 -4.36 3.17 -25.31
CA ALA A 26 -3.85 3.56 -24.01
C ALA A 26 -4.96 4.39 -23.35
N ASP A 27 -5.42 3.94 -22.18
CA ASP A 27 -6.34 4.74 -21.36
C ASP A 27 -5.67 6.08 -21.06
N THR A 28 -6.42 7.15 -21.28
CA THR A 28 -5.92 8.52 -21.08
C THR A 28 -6.57 9.11 -19.83
N LEU A 29 -5.76 9.63 -18.91
CA LEU A 29 -6.27 10.36 -17.76
C LEU A 29 -7.00 11.62 -18.23
N GLU A 30 -8.29 11.68 -17.99
CA GLU A 30 -9.16 12.82 -18.34
C GLU A 30 -9.26 13.81 -17.20
N SER A 31 -9.42 13.31 -15.96
CA SER A 31 -9.52 14.16 -14.77
C SER A 31 -8.93 13.48 -13.54
N GLU A 32 -8.41 14.29 -12.64
CA GLU A 32 -7.93 13.93 -11.30
C GLU A 32 -8.40 15.00 -10.33
N THR A 33 -9.12 14.60 -9.29
CA THR A 33 -9.70 15.51 -8.29
C THR A 33 -9.47 14.96 -6.90
N VAL A 34 -8.88 15.76 -6.01
CA VAL A 34 -8.77 15.39 -4.59
C VAL A 34 -10.18 15.43 -3.99
N ALA A 35 -10.70 14.26 -3.65
CA ALA A 35 -12.02 14.10 -3.05
C ALA A 35 -11.97 14.21 -1.51
N TYR A 36 -10.84 13.82 -0.90
CA TYR A 36 -10.62 13.92 0.53
C TYR A 36 -9.12 14.00 0.83
N THR A 37 -8.75 14.79 1.84
CA THR A 37 -7.41 14.80 2.41
C THR A 37 -7.47 15.17 3.89
N ASN A 38 -6.68 14.49 4.72
CA ASN A 38 -6.56 14.77 6.14
C ASN A 38 -5.15 14.38 6.61
N ASP A 39 -4.45 15.30 7.24
CA ASP A 39 -3.15 15.09 7.91
C ASP A 39 -3.28 15.16 9.44
N PHE A 40 -4.53 15.22 9.93
CA PHE A 40 -4.90 15.26 11.34
C PHE A 40 -4.43 16.49 12.13
N SER A 41 -3.74 17.44 11.51
CA SER A 41 -3.24 18.66 12.17
C SER A 41 -4.38 19.52 12.73
N ASP A 42 -5.53 19.52 12.08
CA ASP A 42 -6.72 20.28 12.50
C ASP A 42 -7.61 19.52 13.51
N MET A 43 -7.16 18.36 14.00
CA MET A 43 -7.92 17.49 14.91
C MET A 43 -9.35 17.21 14.41
N ASN A 44 -9.49 16.89 13.12
CA ASN A 44 -10.75 16.54 12.49
C ASN A 44 -10.85 15.03 12.24
N LEU A 45 -11.90 14.38 12.76
CA LEU A 45 -12.23 12.97 12.54
C LEU A 45 -13.58 12.80 11.83
N ASP A 46 -14.09 13.84 11.17
CA ASP A 46 -15.34 13.74 10.44
C ASP A 46 -15.28 12.63 9.38
N GLY A 47 -16.27 11.75 9.39
CA GLY A 47 -16.33 10.57 8.54
C GLY A 47 -15.61 9.33 9.07
N PHE A 48 -14.78 9.44 10.10
CA PHE A 48 -14.09 8.29 10.68
C PHE A 48 -14.96 7.51 11.68
N GLU A 49 -14.92 6.20 11.56
CA GLU A 49 -15.34 5.23 12.59
C GLU A 49 -14.12 4.84 13.42
N ASN A 50 -14.29 4.74 14.74
CA ASN A 50 -13.24 4.38 15.71
C ASN A 50 -11.98 5.28 15.68
N GLY A 51 -12.11 6.51 15.15
CA GLY A 51 -11.03 7.49 15.14
C GLY A 51 -10.70 7.97 16.56
N ARG A 52 -9.40 8.10 16.85
CA ARG A 52 -8.90 8.75 18.08
C ARG A 52 -7.58 9.46 17.78
N PHE A 53 -7.35 10.58 18.46
CA PHE A 53 -6.11 11.32 18.33
C PHE A 53 -5.08 10.92 19.36
N MET A 54 -3.82 11.01 18.93
CA MET A 54 -2.66 11.02 19.81
C MET A 54 -1.63 12.02 19.30
N VAL A 55 -0.66 12.36 20.15
CA VAL A 55 0.51 13.15 19.75
C VAL A 55 1.71 12.23 19.67
N PHE A 56 2.37 12.20 18.52
CA PHE A 56 3.60 11.48 18.31
C PHE A 56 4.66 12.43 17.72
N GLN A 57 5.81 12.60 18.39
CA GLN A 57 6.92 13.47 17.99
C GLN A 57 6.50 14.92 17.66
N ASN A 58 5.54 15.47 18.40
CA ASN A 58 4.90 16.78 18.23
C ASN A 58 3.89 16.88 17.08
N ASP A 59 3.67 15.83 16.30
CA ASP A 59 2.62 15.79 15.29
C ASP A 59 1.34 15.15 15.86
N THR A 60 0.18 15.68 15.50
CA THR A 60 -1.09 15.02 15.77
C THR A 60 -1.30 13.92 14.73
N VAL A 61 -1.55 12.71 15.21
CA VAL A 61 -1.83 11.55 14.35
C VAL A 61 -3.11 10.85 14.81
N MET A 62 -3.70 10.04 13.98
CA MET A 62 -4.85 9.23 14.36
C MET A 62 -4.37 7.85 14.79
N GLY A 63 -4.57 7.48 16.06
CA GLY A 63 -4.07 6.18 16.59
C GLY A 63 -3.95 6.18 18.11
N HIS A 64 -3.20 5.23 18.67
CA HIS A 64 -2.60 4.10 17.99
C HIS A 64 -3.54 2.89 18.08
N TYR A 65 -3.40 1.94 17.16
CA TYR A 65 -4.28 0.79 17.00
C TYR A 65 -3.49 -0.52 17.00
N HIS A 66 -4.15 -1.57 17.51
CA HIS A 66 -3.71 -2.97 17.45
C HIS A 66 -4.97 -3.80 17.17
N ASN A 67 -5.02 -4.54 16.08
CA ASN A 67 -6.15 -5.40 15.69
C ASN A 67 -7.55 -4.75 15.85
N GLU A 68 -7.61 -3.46 15.62
CA GLU A 68 -8.83 -2.66 15.63
C GLU A 68 -9.09 -2.09 14.22
N GLU A 69 -10.29 -2.26 13.72
CA GLU A 69 -10.70 -1.64 12.47
C GLU A 69 -11.01 -0.16 12.65
N VAL A 70 -10.44 0.64 11.75
CA VAL A 70 -10.75 2.06 11.57
C VAL A 70 -11.28 2.25 10.15
N ALA A 71 -12.31 3.05 9.96
CA ALA A 71 -12.81 3.31 8.63
C ALA A 71 -13.13 4.79 8.39
N LEU A 72 -12.92 5.23 7.15
CA LEU A 72 -13.32 6.54 6.64
C LEU A 72 -14.52 6.37 5.71
N ASN A 73 -15.64 7.01 6.05
CA ASN A 73 -16.83 7.06 5.22
C ASN A 73 -16.83 8.33 4.38
N LEU A 74 -16.81 8.17 3.07
CA LEU A 74 -16.86 9.25 2.09
C LEU A 74 -18.24 9.38 1.48
N THR A 75 -18.67 10.63 1.28
CA THR A 75 -19.93 10.94 0.60
C THR A 75 -19.71 12.06 -0.40
N GLY A 76 -20.52 12.11 -1.47
CA GLY A 76 -20.43 13.15 -2.47
C GLY A 76 -19.17 13.06 -3.33
N LEU A 77 -18.62 11.86 -3.54
CA LEU A 77 -17.49 11.67 -4.45
C LEU A 77 -17.84 12.18 -5.85
N PRO A 78 -16.93 12.93 -6.51
CA PRO A 78 -17.14 13.41 -7.87
C PRO A 78 -17.25 12.21 -8.84
N SER A 79 -17.74 12.45 -10.06
CA SER A 79 -17.79 11.40 -11.09
C SER A 79 -16.38 10.89 -11.40
N HIS A 80 -16.19 9.57 -11.36
CA HIS A 80 -14.91 8.89 -11.58
C HIS A 80 -15.15 7.44 -12.00
N ASN A 81 -14.09 6.75 -12.45
CA ASN A 81 -14.08 5.31 -12.67
C ASN A 81 -12.93 4.62 -11.92
N LEU A 82 -12.04 5.39 -11.29
CA LEU A 82 -11.00 4.90 -10.39
C LEU A 82 -10.90 5.78 -9.14
N LEU A 83 -10.58 5.18 -8.01
CA LEU A 83 -10.08 5.87 -6.82
C LEU A 83 -8.59 5.58 -6.65
N LYS A 84 -7.83 6.62 -6.31
CA LYS A 84 -6.47 6.47 -5.79
C LYS A 84 -6.50 6.81 -4.31
N VAL A 85 -6.14 5.83 -3.48
CA VAL A 85 -6.07 5.97 -2.03
C VAL A 85 -4.60 5.99 -1.63
N THR A 86 -4.17 7.07 -0.97
CA THR A 86 -2.82 7.21 -0.42
C THR A 86 -2.93 7.32 1.09
N ILE A 87 -2.28 6.40 1.80
CA ILE A 87 -2.28 6.31 3.26
C ILE A 87 -0.86 6.49 3.76
N GLU A 88 -0.65 7.45 4.66
CA GLU A 88 0.59 7.59 5.40
C GLU A 88 0.44 6.94 6.77
N ILE A 89 1.19 5.86 6.98
CA ILE A 89 1.13 5.03 8.18
C ILE A 89 2.44 5.07 8.95
N LEU A 90 2.32 5.08 10.27
CA LEU A 90 3.40 4.89 11.23
C LEU A 90 3.27 3.48 11.82
N ILE A 91 4.33 2.74 11.75
CA ILE A 91 4.48 1.39 12.32
C ILE A 91 5.34 1.52 13.56
N HIS A 92 4.75 1.24 14.73
CA HIS A 92 5.38 1.47 16.04
C HIS A 92 5.87 0.18 16.68
N ASP A 93 7.00 0.29 17.36
CA ASP A 93 7.63 -0.71 18.22
C ASP A 93 8.05 -1.99 17.46
N THR A 94 7.78 -3.22 17.92
CA THR A 94 8.53 -4.44 17.55
C THR A 94 7.92 -5.30 16.45
N TRP A 95 7.24 -4.75 15.48
CA TRP A 95 6.69 -5.52 14.36
C TRP A 95 7.68 -6.52 13.76
N ASP A 96 7.29 -7.79 13.72
CA ASP A 96 8.11 -8.97 13.40
C ASP A 96 7.96 -9.45 11.93
N GLY A 97 7.17 -8.75 11.15
CA GLY A 97 7.06 -8.95 9.70
C GLY A 97 6.44 -10.28 9.30
N ASN A 98 7.17 -11.06 8.50
CA ASN A 98 6.72 -12.34 7.96
C ASN A 98 6.96 -13.53 8.91
N THR A 99 7.44 -13.30 10.11
CA THR A 99 7.65 -14.37 11.09
C THR A 99 6.34 -15.14 11.27
N SER A 100 6.41 -16.46 11.27
CA SER A 100 5.23 -17.32 11.34
C SER A 100 5.39 -18.40 12.40
N ASP A 101 5.86 -18.01 13.58
CA ASP A 101 6.03 -18.88 14.74
C ASP A 101 4.76 -18.99 15.61
N GLY A 102 3.76 -18.12 15.36
CA GLY A 102 2.53 -18.05 16.11
C GLY A 102 2.67 -17.40 17.49
N VAL A 103 3.81 -16.73 17.75
CA VAL A 103 4.13 -16.06 19.01
C VAL A 103 4.36 -14.56 18.78
N GLY A 104 5.14 -14.20 17.76
CA GLY A 104 5.50 -12.84 17.39
C GLY A 104 5.25 -12.54 15.90
N GLY A 105 4.25 -13.12 15.28
CA GLY A 105 3.92 -12.84 13.87
C GLY A 105 3.22 -13.99 13.15
N PRO A 106 2.81 -13.81 11.87
CA PRO A 106 3.10 -12.64 11.02
C PRO A 106 2.27 -11.40 11.36
N ASP A 107 2.92 -10.22 11.36
CA ASP A 107 2.27 -8.95 11.66
C ASP A 107 1.76 -8.31 10.40
N GLN A 108 0.50 -8.54 10.11
CA GLN A 108 -0.13 -8.08 8.89
C GLN A 108 -0.90 -6.77 9.11
N TRP A 109 -0.77 -5.87 8.16
CA TRP A 109 -1.63 -4.70 8.02
C TRP A 109 -2.31 -4.72 6.65
N PHE A 110 -3.56 -4.28 6.62
CA PHE A 110 -4.33 -4.26 5.38
C PHE A 110 -5.33 -3.11 5.34
N PHE A 111 -5.72 -2.75 4.13
CA PHE A 111 -6.84 -1.87 3.90
C PHE A 111 -7.68 -2.34 2.72
N GLY A 112 -8.92 -1.90 2.72
CA GLY A 112 -9.85 -2.16 1.62
C GLY A 112 -10.81 -1.00 1.40
N VAL A 113 -11.58 -1.11 0.34
CA VAL A 113 -12.62 -0.15 -0.03
C VAL A 113 -13.94 -0.90 -0.14
N ASP A 114 -14.97 -0.38 0.51
CA ASP A 114 -16.29 -0.99 0.65
C ASP A 114 -16.20 -2.40 1.26
N ASN A 115 -16.34 -3.45 0.46
CA ASN A 115 -16.26 -4.84 0.93
C ASN A 115 -15.07 -5.61 0.32
N GLU A 116 -14.14 -4.92 -0.34
CA GLU A 116 -13.01 -5.52 -1.03
C GLU A 116 -11.69 -5.15 -0.37
N GLU A 117 -10.89 -6.16 0.00
CA GLU A 117 -9.51 -5.93 0.46
C GLU A 117 -8.64 -5.56 -0.74
N VAL A 118 -8.03 -4.37 -0.68
CA VAL A 118 -7.22 -3.80 -1.77
C VAL A 118 -5.75 -4.16 -1.62
N PHE A 119 -5.26 -4.20 -0.38
CA PHE A 119 -3.85 -4.43 -0.12
C PHE A 119 -3.63 -5.02 1.28
N ARG A 120 -2.82 -6.08 1.35
CA ARG A 120 -2.36 -6.71 2.59
C ARG A 120 -0.85 -6.92 2.52
N THR A 121 -0.15 -6.57 3.58
CA THR A 121 1.31 -6.66 3.67
C THR A 121 1.76 -6.87 5.12
N THR A 122 3.07 -7.00 5.33
CA THR A 122 3.69 -7.00 6.65
C THR A 122 4.77 -5.94 6.72
N PHE A 123 5.07 -5.47 7.93
CA PHE A 123 6.17 -4.56 8.22
C PHE A 123 7.10 -5.17 9.26
N SER A 124 8.35 -4.68 9.31
CA SER A 124 9.31 -5.05 10.35
C SER A 124 10.16 -3.85 10.74
N ASN A 125 10.22 -3.58 12.04
CA ASN A 125 11.05 -2.52 12.60
C ASN A 125 12.42 -3.04 13.09
N THR A 126 12.58 -4.34 13.29
CA THR A 126 13.80 -4.94 13.81
C THR A 126 14.89 -4.97 12.73
N PRO A 127 16.06 -4.35 12.96
CA PRO A 127 17.17 -4.43 12.01
C PRO A 127 17.67 -5.86 11.82
N CYS A 128 18.07 -6.20 10.59
CA CYS A 128 18.74 -7.49 10.36
C CYS A 128 20.12 -7.51 11.00
N GLU A 129 20.42 -8.59 11.71
CA GLU A 129 21.75 -8.97 12.19
C GLU A 129 22.40 -10.02 11.27
N SER A 130 23.63 -10.44 11.58
CA SER A 130 24.36 -11.39 10.74
C SER A 130 23.69 -12.78 10.62
N THR A 131 22.93 -13.18 11.65
CA THR A 131 22.30 -14.51 11.75
C THR A 131 20.79 -14.47 11.89
N TYR A 132 20.19 -13.26 11.96
CA TYR A 132 18.77 -13.09 12.25
C TYR A 132 18.21 -11.91 11.46
N CYS A 133 17.07 -12.09 10.79
CA CYS A 133 16.42 -11.04 10.04
C CYS A 133 14.92 -11.31 9.97
N LEU A 134 14.14 -10.38 10.51
CA LEU A 134 12.69 -10.39 10.42
C LEU A 134 12.29 -9.71 9.12
N TYR A 135 12.11 -10.48 8.06
CA TYR A 135 11.73 -9.95 6.75
C TYR A 135 10.29 -9.46 6.73
N GLN A 136 10.02 -8.42 5.95
CA GLN A 136 8.68 -7.89 5.70
C GLN A 136 8.21 -8.16 4.28
N SER A 137 6.90 -8.05 4.02
CA SER A 137 6.37 -8.13 2.64
C SER A 137 6.38 -6.78 1.92
N TYR A 138 6.12 -5.68 2.62
CA TYR A 138 6.10 -4.36 1.99
C TYR A 138 7.43 -4.06 1.24
N PRO A 139 7.38 -3.46 0.03
CA PRO A 139 6.24 -2.81 -0.67
C PRO A 139 5.31 -3.77 -1.44
N ASP A 140 5.60 -5.05 -1.44
CA ASP A 140 4.77 -6.07 -2.06
C ASP A 140 3.62 -6.53 -1.14
N THR A 141 2.74 -7.36 -1.67
CA THR A 141 1.68 -8.02 -0.90
C THR A 141 2.24 -9.21 -0.12
N PHE A 142 1.55 -9.57 0.97
CA PHE A 142 1.83 -10.78 1.74
C PHE A 142 1.66 -12.03 0.83
N SER A 143 2.58 -13.01 0.79
CA SER A 143 3.80 -13.17 1.60
C SER A 143 5.06 -13.06 0.75
N LYS A 144 5.39 -11.87 0.27
CA LYS A 144 6.69 -11.62 -0.38
C LYS A 144 7.76 -11.33 0.67
N THR A 145 9.03 -11.30 0.24
CA THR A 145 10.15 -11.16 1.18
C THR A 145 11.04 -9.99 0.78
N ASN A 146 11.03 -8.96 1.62
CA ASN A 146 11.90 -7.79 1.55
C ASN A 146 12.62 -7.60 2.88
N ARG A 147 13.72 -6.86 2.88
CA ARG A 147 14.42 -6.52 4.12
C ARG A 147 13.55 -5.57 4.97
N PRO A 148 13.71 -5.58 6.31
CA PRO A 148 13.05 -4.62 7.19
C PRO A 148 13.17 -3.19 6.66
N LYS A 149 12.10 -2.41 6.79
CA LYS A 149 12.04 -0.99 6.40
C LYS A 149 12.21 -0.70 4.91
N THR A 150 12.21 -1.71 4.03
CA THR A 150 12.20 -1.48 2.58
C THR A 150 10.97 -0.64 2.20
N GLY A 151 11.19 0.43 1.41
CA GLY A 151 10.13 1.33 0.97
C GLY A 151 9.66 2.37 2.01
N ALA A 152 10.29 2.43 3.18
CA ALA A 152 10.02 3.45 4.17
C ALA A 152 10.44 4.85 3.70
N ILE A 153 9.66 5.87 4.08
CA ILE A 153 10.01 7.28 3.82
C ILE A 153 10.75 7.91 5.01
N GLN A 154 10.61 7.34 6.21
CA GLN A 154 11.34 7.75 7.42
C GLN A 154 11.52 6.56 8.35
N THR A 155 12.71 6.38 8.95
CA THR A 155 13.06 5.18 9.73
C THR A 155 13.72 5.45 11.08
N ASN A 156 14.03 6.70 11.40
CA ASN A 156 14.86 7.05 12.55
C ASN A 156 14.07 7.59 13.76
N MET A 157 12.76 7.40 13.76
CA MET A 157 11.89 7.82 14.85
C MET A 157 11.96 6.83 16.04
N PRO A 158 11.81 7.29 17.27
CA PRO A 158 11.71 6.41 18.44
C PRO A 158 10.43 5.58 18.37
N GLY A 159 10.36 4.52 19.16
CA GLY A 159 9.12 3.79 19.38
C GLY A 159 8.06 4.64 20.08
N LEU A 160 6.89 4.06 20.26
CA LEU A 160 5.77 4.77 20.90
C LEU A 160 5.68 4.49 22.41
N CYS A 161 5.83 3.23 22.81
CA CYS A 161 5.67 2.78 24.17
C CYS A 161 6.95 2.14 24.71
N LEU A 162 7.19 0.90 24.28
CA LEU A 162 8.27 0.07 24.81
C LEU A 162 9.66 0.65 24.47
N TYR A 163 9.75 1.32 23.33
CA TYR A 163 10.98 1.92 22.80
C TYR A 163 10.87 3.43 22.59
N ASP A 164 10.13 4.14 23.45
CA ASP A 164 9.83 5.58 23.34
C ASP A 164 11.07 6.50 23.32
N THR A 165 12.21 6.01 23.77
CA THR A 165 13.51 6.71 23.76
C THR A 165 14.52 6.08 22.78
N VAL A 166 14.16 5.00 22.08
CA VAL A 166 15.07 4.25 21.23
C VAL A 166 14.75 4.53 19.78
N ALA A 167 15.68 5.17 19.07
CA ALA A 167 15.53 5.46 17.63
C ALA A 167 15.36 4.16 16.81
N ASN A 168 14.70 4.31 15.66
CA ASN A 168 14.42 3.24 14.70
C ASN A 168 13.30 2.25 15.09
N PHE A 169 12.49 2.54 16.11
CA PHE A 169 11.33 1.73 16.46
C PHE A 169 9.99 2.33 16.04
N THR A 170 10.01 3.42 15.28
CA THR A 170 8.87 3.82 14.45
C THR A 170 9.33 4.08 13.03
N THR A 171 8.58 3.54 12.07
CA THR A 171 8.85 3.67 10.63
C THR A 171 7.62 4.24 9.94
N ARG A 172 7.81 5.27 9.08
CA ARG A 172 6.73 5.87 8.28
C ARG A 172 6.77 5.34 6.86
N TYR A 173 5.60 4.97 6.35
CA TYR A 173 5.39 4.55 4.97
C TYR A 173 4.31 5.39 4.32
N SER A 174 4.40 5.53 2.99
CA SER A 174 3.33 6.06 2.14
C SER A 174 2.88 4.96 1.19
N ILE A 175 1.63 4.53 1.33
CA ILE A 175 1.04 3.43 0.58
C ILE A 175 0.01 4.02 -0.37
N SER A 176 0.23 3.88 -1.68
CA SER A 176 -0.71 4.36 -2.69
C SER A 176 -1.21 3.22 -3.56
N LYS A 177 -2.53 3.09 -3.72
CA LYS A 177 -3.19 2.10 -4.57
C LYS A 177 -4.28 2.75 -5.40
N ILE A 178 -4.42 2.26 -6.62
CA ILE A 178 -5.50 2.65 -7.54
C ILE A 178 -6.40 1.44 -7.72
N LEU A 179 -7.71 1.65 -7.66
CA LEU A 179 -8.72 0.60 -7.78
C LEU A 179 -9.91 1.10 -8.59
N GLU A 180 -10.67 0.18 -9.18
CA GLU A 180 -11.91 0.49 -9.85
C GLU A 180 -12.98 0.88 -8.82
N HIS A 181 -13.62 2.01 -9.03
CA HIS A 181 -14.72 2.50 -8.23
C HIS A 181 -15.48 3.58 -8.99
N SER A 182 -16.80 3.66 -8.81
CA SER A 182 -17.63 4.63 -9.50
C SER A 182 -18.81 5.15 -8.66
N GLY A 183 -18.89 4.74 -7.39
CA GLY A 183 -19.94 5.15 -6.47
C GLY A 183 -19.78 6.60 -6.03
N SER A 184 -20.90 7.27 -5.66
CA SER A 184 -20.86 8.59 -5.04
C SER A 184 -20.52 8.55 -3.53
N THR A 185 -20.38 7.36 -2.97
CA THR A 185 -19.96 7.09 -1.59
C THR A 185 -18.92 5.99 -1.59
N GLY A 186 -18.08 5.92 -0.56
CA GLY A 186 -17.11 4.84 -0.39
C GLY A 186 -16.73 4.72 1.09
N ARG A 187 -16.41 3.51 1.54
CA ARG A 187 -15.91 3.24 2.88
C ARG A 187 -14.52 2.64 2.79
N ILE A 188 -13.51 3.38 3.22
CA ILE A 188 -12.12 2.93 3.26
C ILE A 188 -11.85 2.41 4.67
N TYR A 189 -11.63 1.11 4.83
CA TYR A 189 -11.30 0.49 6.11
C TYR A 189 -9.83 0.09 6.19
N MET A 190 -9.27 0.19 7.36
CA MET A 190 -7.89 -0.19 7.68
C MET A 190 -7.89 -1.02 8.94
N ASN A 191 -7.08 -2.07 8.97
CA ASN A 191 -6.98 -2.96 10.13
C ASN A 191 -5.63 -3.69 10.13
N SER A 192 -5.38 -4.45 11.17
CA SER A 192 -4.22 -5.33 11.29
C SER A 192 -4.60 -6.68 11.89
N ASP A 193 -3.78 -7.68 11.57
CA ASP A 193 -3.78 -9.00 12.20
C ASP A 193 -2.38 -9.16 12.82
N LEU A 194 -2.17 -8.64 14.03
CA LEU A 194 -0.91 -8.69 14.78
C LEU A 194 -0.93 -9.85 15.76
N VAL A 195 0.22 -10.48 15.93
CA VAL A 195 0.41 -11.64 16.80
C VAL A 195 1.45 -11.29 17.87
N ALA A 196 1.01 -10.89 19.03
CA ALA A 196 1.85 -10.49 20.17
C ALA A 196 1.59 -11.35 21.42
N GLU A 197 1.61 -12.71 21.26
CA GLU A 197 1.37 -13.67 22.34
C GLU A 197 2.47 -13.68 23.41
N ASN A 198 3.62 -13.12 23.10
CA ASN A 198 4.78 -12.95 23.98
C ASN A 198 4.73 -11.68 24.82
N SER A 199 3.75 -10.78 24.60
CA SER A 199 3.67 -9.49 25.27
C SER A 199 2.52 -9.42 26.27
N PRO A 200 2.74 -8.87 27.50
CA PRO A 200 1.68 -8.60 28.44
C PRO A 200 0.83 -7.37 28.05
N ASP A 201 1.33 -6.52 27.17
CA ASP A 201 0.64 -5.35 26.62
C ASP A 201 0.83 -5.31 25.10
N PRO A 202 -0.03 -6.03 24.34
CA PRO A 202 0.07 -6.11 22.89
C PRO A 202 0.04 -4.76 22.18
N LEU A 203 -0.73 -3.80 22.68
CA LEU A 203 -0.84 -2.46 22.09
C LEU A 203 0.46 -1.66 22.21
N CYS A 204 1.24 -1.88 23.25
CA CYS A 204 2.56 -1.27 23.46
C CYS A 204 3.70 -2.05 22.83
N ASP A 205 3.48 -3.30 22.44
CA ASP A 205 4.46 -4.13 21.74
C ASP A 205 4.43 -3.85 20.24
N GLU A 206 3.23 -3.82 19.66
CA GLU A 206 3.02 -3.62 18.23
C GLU A 206 1.76 -2.79 17.98
N SER A 207 1.94 -1.65 17.36
CA SER A 207 0.81 -0.79 17.02
C SER A 207 1.06 0.01 15.74
N TRP A 208 0.01 0.66 15.26
CA TRP A 208 0.09 1.53 14.10
C TRP A 208 -0.77 2.78 14.27
N SER A 209 -0.39 3.84 13.57
CA SER A 209 -1.13 5.10 13.52
C SER A 209 -1.19 5.64 12.10
N LEU A 210 -2.16 6.48 11.80
CA LEU A 210 -2.23 7.21 10.55
C LEU A 210 -1.67 8.61 10.72
N ALA A 211 -0.71 8.96 9.89
CA ALA A 211 -0.16 10.31 9.78
C ALA A 211 -0.85 11.13 8.67
N GLY A 212 -1.63 10.47 7.80
CA GLY A 212 -2.41 11.14 6.78
C GLY A 212 -3.14 10.18 5.86
N ILE A 213 -4.17 10.68 5.19
CA ILE A 213 -4.90 9.98 4.15
C ILE A 213 -5.34 10.96 3.06
N THR A 214 -5.16 10.58 1.80
CA THR A 214 -5.64 11.32 0.64
C THR A 214 -6.39 10.38 -0.29
N VAL A 215 -7.54 10.83 -0.77
CA VAL A 215 -8.35 10.09 -1.75
C VAL A 215 -8.56 10.98 -2.98
N GLU A 216 -8.17 10.47 -4.12
CA GLU A 216 -8.29 11.14 -5.41
C GLU A 216 -9.25 10.35 -6.31
N ALA A 217 -10.21 11.05 -6.87
CA ALA A 217 -11.14 10.52 -7.88
C ALA A 217 -10.54 10.73 -9.27
N LEU A 218 -10.35 9.65 -10.02
CA LEU A 218 -9.72 9.65 -11.34
C LEU A 218 -10.73 9.22 -12.40
N THR A 219 -10.67 9.84 -13.57
CA THR A 219 -11.42 9.39 -14.76
C THR A 219 -10.44 9.05 -15.88
N LEU A 220 -10.46 7.79 -16.32
CA LEU A 220 -9.77 7.33 -17.52
C LEU A 220 -10.75 7.15 -18.69
N LYS A 221 -10.29 7.47 -19.90
CA LYS A 221 -10.95 7.20 -21.20
C LYS A 221 -10.11 6.33 -22.09
#